data_3278ef500d6f9121b2f26590cc839d8b
#
_entry.id   3278ef500d6f9121b2f26590cc839d8b
#
_cell.length_a   1.000
_cell.length_b   1.000
_cell.length_c   1.000
_cell.angle_alpha   90.00
_cell.angle_beta   90.00
_cell.angle_gamma   90.00
#
_symmetry.space_group_name_H-M   'P 1'
#
loop_
_entity.id
_entity.type
_entity.pdbx_description
1 polymer ?
#
loop_
_entity_poly.entity_id
_entity_poly.type
_entity_poly.pdbx_seq_one_letter_code
_entity_poly.pdbx_strand_id
1 'polypeptide(L)'
;MTDYRIKIEELKNGETKYIPQKAVLRISGGWIKRPEIRWVDMFAGSFSSEELALEKIELDIKWEELQKGKEVKSTTFKRID
;
A
#
# COMPACT_ATOMS: atom_id res chain seq x y z
N MET A 1 -6.03 8.81 -2.64
CA MET A 1 -6.41 7.82 -1.63
C MET A 1 -6.02 6.42 -2.07
N THR A 2 -5.33 5.69 -1.21
CA THR A 2 -4.91 4.32 -1.54
C THR A 2 -6.01 3.35 -1.14
N ASP A 3 -6.39 2.46 -2.05
CA ASP A 3 -7.34 1.42 -1.75
C ASP A 3 -6.62 0.18 -1.21
N TYR A 4 -7.26 -0.49 -0.28
CA TYR A 4 -6.74 -1.68 0.37
C TYR A 4 -7.75 -2.82 0.29
N ARG A 5 -7.25 -4.05 0.26
CA ARG A 5 -8.07 -5.24 0.35
C ARG A 5 -7.30 -6.37 1.02
N ILE A 6 -8.02 -7.39 1.46
CA ILE A 6 -7.41 -8.61 1.99
C ILE A 6 -7.74 -9.74 1.03
N LYS A 7 -6.69 -10.35 0.48
CA LYS A 7 -6.83 -11.53 -0.35
C LYS A 7 -6.90 -12.75 0.55
N ILE A 8 -7.93 -13.53 0.42
CA ILE A 8 -8.15 -14.72 1.23
C ILE A 8 -7.92 -15.95 0.36
N GLU A 9 -6.97 -16.78 0.75
CA GLU A 9 -6.66 -18.03 0.06
C GLU A 9 -6.93 -19.22 0.97
N GLU A 10 -7.79 -20.13 0.52
CA GLU A 10 -8.01 -21.40 1.21
C GLU A 10 -7.13 -22.46 0.57
N LEU A 11 -6.34 -23.13 1.42
CA LEU A 11 -5.47 -24.20 0.98
C LEU A 11 -6.19 -25.55 1.05
N LYS A 12 -5.71 -26.50 0.26
CA LYS A 12 -6.30 -27.85 0.21
C LYS A 12 -6.20 -28.58 1.56
N ASN A 13 -5.24 -28.19 2.40
CA ASN A 13 -5.09 -28.78 3.73
C ASN A 13 -6.02 -28.18 4.80
N GLY A 14 -6.89 -27.25 4.40
CA GLY A 14 -7.83 -26.60 5.31
C GLY A 14 -7.33 -25.31 5.94
N GLU A 15 -6.09 -24.93 5.69
CA GLU A 15 -5.56 -23.66 6.18
C GLU A 15 -6.05 -22.50 5.33
N THR A 16 -6.21 -21.34 5.98
CA THR A 16 -6.59 -20.09 5.31
C THR A 16 -5.49 -19.08 5.50
N LYS A 17 -5.10 -18.42 4.41
CA LYS A 17 -4.11 -17.35 4.42
C LYS A 17 -4.77 -16.02 4.12
N TYR A 18 -4.38 -15.00 4.85
CA TYR A 18 -4.86 -13.64 4.68
C TYR A 18 -3.71 -12.76 4.22
N ILE A 19 -3.84 -12.19 3.04
CA ILE A 19 -2.77 -11.41 2.41
C ILE A 19 -3.26 -9.98 2.21
N PRO A 20 -2.75 -9.01 2.99
CA PRO A 20 -3.13 -7.61 2.78
C PRO A 20 -2.52 -7.09 1.49
N GLN A 21 -3.35 -6.41 0.69
CA GLN A 21 -2.95 -5.85 -0.60
C GLN A 21 -3.34 -4.40 -0.69
N LYS A 22 -2.58 -3.65 -1.47
CA LYS A 22 -2.90 -2.27 -1.78
C LYS A 22 -2.92 -2.04 -3.28
N ALA A 23 -3.77 -1.12 -3.71
CA ALA A 23 -3.82 -0.71 -5.11
C ALA A 23 -2.69 0.27 -5.40
N VAL A 24 -1.93 0.01 -6.45
CA VAL A 24 -0.91 0.92 -6.93
C VAL A 24 -1.23 1.32 -8.37
N LEU A 25 -1.05 2.59 -8.67
CA LEU A 25 -1.22 3.09 -10.02
C LEU A 25 0.09 2.87 -10.78
N ARG A 26 -0.01 2.17 -11.88
CA ARG A 26 1.12 1.91 -12.75
C ARG A 26 0.82 2.43 -14.15
N ILE A 27 1.78 3.13 -14.73
CA ILE A 27 1.69 3.58 -16.12
C ILE A 27 2.42 2.54 -16.96
N SER A 28 1.65 1.77 -17.74
CA SER A 28 2.25 0.79 -18.65
C SER A 28 2.72 1.49 -19.92
N GLY A 29 3.97 1.19 -20.31
CA GLY A 29 4.65 1.85 -21.40
C GLY A 29 4.27 1.31 -22.79
N GLY A 30 4.55 2.07 -23.79
CA GLY A 30 4.26 1.84 -25.19
C GLY A 30 3.96 3.19 -25.84
N TRP A 31 3.35 3.16 -26.99
CA TRP A 31 2.91 4.38 -27.69
C TRP A 31 1.80 5.10 -26.93
N ILE A 32 0.99 4.35 -26.21
CA ILE A 32 -0.11 4.89 -25.41
C ILE A 32 0.11 4.54 -23.96
N LYS A 33 0.41 5.56 -23.15
CA LYS A 33 0.54 5.41 -21.71
C LYS A 33 -0.85 5.37 -21.09
N ARG A 34 -1.27 4.22 -20.61
CA ARG A 34 -2.54 4.05 -19.91
C ARG A 34 -2.30 3.81 -18.43
N PRO A 35 -2.99 4.54 -17.55
CA PRO A 35 -2.92 4.24 -16.13
C PRO A 35 -3.61 2.89 -15.86
N GLU A 36 -2.92 2.02 -15.14
CA GLU A 36 -3.42 0.71 -14.76
C GLU A 36 -3.34 0.55 -13.25
N ILE A 37 -4.42 0.10 -12.65
CA ILE A 37 -4.44 -0.16 -11.22
C ILE A 37 -4.07 -1.63 -11.01
N ARG A 38 -3.01 -1.86 -10.23
CA ARG A 38 -2.57 -3.19 -9.85
C ARG A 38 -2.66 -3.38 -8.35
N TRP A 39 -3.08 -4.55 -7.95
CA TRP A 39 -3.06 -4.95 -6.56
C TRP A 39 -1.75 -5.65 -6.26
N VAL A 40 -1.04 -5.16 -5.26
CA VAL A 40 0.24 -5.72 -4.85
C VAL A 40 0.17 -6.16 -3.39
N ASP A 41 0.86 -7.25 -3.09
CA ASP A 41 0.98 -7.72 -1.72
C ASP A 41 1.80 -6.72 -0.91
N MET A 42 1.28 -6.33 0.25
CA MET A 42 1.97 -5.37 1.11
C MET A 42 3.17 -5.98 1.82
N PHE A 43 3.15 -7.30 2.00
CA PHE A 43 4.21 -8.03 2.68
C PHE A 43 4.55 -9.30 1.91
N ALA A 44 5.79 -9.77 2.09
CA ALA A 44 6.27 -11.00 1.45
C ALA A 44 5.60 -12.28 1.98
N GLY A 45 4.89 -12.19 3.10
CA GLY A 45 4.23 -13.33 3.72
C GLY A 45 2.72 -13.15 3.81
N SER A 46 2.09 -14.11 4.43
CA SER A 46 0.67 -14.09 4.71
C SER A 46 0.42 -14.20 6.21
N PHE A 47 -0.79 -13.83 6.63
CA PHE A 47 -1.18 -13.88 8.03
C PHE A 47 -2.18 -15.01 8.25
N SER A 48 -2.19 -15.55 9.46
CA SER A 48 -3.10 -16.64 9.83
C SER A 48 -4.50 -16.16 10.22
N SER A 49 -4.69 -14.85 10.41
CA SER A 49 -5.99 -14.29 10.75
C SER A 49 -6.25 -13.00 9.99
N GLU A 50 -7.53 -12.72 9.75
CA GLU A 50 -7.98 -11.49 9.12
C GLU A 50 -7.64 -10.26 9.97
N GLU A 51 -7.72 -10.39 11.29
CA GLU A 51 -7.41 -9.32 12.22
C GLU A 51 -5.98 -8.84 12.10
N LEU A 52 -5.03 -9.78 11.97
CA LEU A 52 -3.62 -9.44 11.81
C LEU A 52 -3.36 -8.73 10.47
N ALA A 53 -4.00 -9.20 9.41
CA ALA A 53 -3.90 -8.55 8.09
C ALA A 53 -4.47 -7.13 8.14
N LEU A 54 -5.62 -6.97 8.78
CA LEU A 54 -6.28 -5.67 8.92
C LEU A 54 -5.43 -4.70 9.74
N GLU A 55 -4.82 -5.19 10.83
CA GLU A 55 -3.91 -4.40 11.64
C GLU A 55 -2.75 -3.84 10.84
N LYS A 56 -2.18 -4.64 9.94
CA LYS A 56 -1.09 -4.20 9.08
C LYS A 56 -1.54 -3.13 8.08
N ILE A 57 -2.75 -3.26 7.56
CA ILE A 57 -3.34 -2.23 6.69
C ILE A 57 -3.51 -0.92 7.46
N GLU A 58 -4.01 -0.97 8.68
CA GLU A 58 -4.19 0.21 9.53
C GLU A 58 -2.87 0.90 9.84
N LEU A 59 -1.81 0.14 10.10
CA LEU A 59 -0.47 0.69 10.33
C LEU A 59 0.06 1.40 9.10
N ASP A 60 -0.17 0.84 7.91
CA ASP A 60 0.26 1.46 6.66
C ASP A 60 -0.48 2.78 6.41
N ILE A 61 -1.78 2.82 6.68
CA ILE A 61 -2.58 4.04 6.56
C ILE A 61 -2.05 5.13 7.49
N LYS A 62 -1.76 4.78 8.74
CA LYS A 62 -1.17 5.72 9.71
C LYS A 62 0.19 6.22 9.25
N TRP A 63 0.99 5.35 8.69
CA TRP A 63 2.31 5.72 8.18
C TRP A 63 2.19 6.71 7.02
N GLU A 64 1.26 6.46 6.08
CA GLU A 64 1.02 7.39 4.97
C GLU A 64 0.57 8.77 5.47
N GLU A 65 -0.31 8.81 6.45
CA GLU A 65 -0.77 10.06 7.05
C GLU A 65 0.37 10.85 7.71
N LEU A 66 1.26 10.14 8.41
CA LEU A 66 2.45 10.76 9.02
C LEU A 66 3.39 11.30 7.95
N GLN A 67 3.56 10.60 6.85
CA GLN A 67 4.42 11.04 5.75
C GLN A 67 3.84 12.29 5.07
N LYS A 68 2.53 12.35 4.92
CA LYS A 68 1.87 13.55 4.37
C LYS A 68 2.12 14.78 5.24
N GLY A 69 2.11 14.63 6.56
CA GLY A 69 2.43 15.72 7.48
C GLY A 69 3.86 16.19 7.39
N LYS A 70 4.76 15.36 6.85
CA LYS A 70 6.17 15.68 6.68
C LYS A 70 6.53 16.22 5.30
N GLU A 71 5.57 16.24 4.38
CA GLU A 71 5.79 16.80 3.05
C GLU A 71 6.13 18.29 3.15
N VAL A 72 7.08 18.72 2.35
CA VAL A 72 7.50 20.12 2.34
C VAL A 72 6.42 20.97 1.69
N LYS A 73 5.80 21.84 2.47
CA LYS A 73 4.76 22.75 1.98
C LYS A 73 5.37 23.95 1.26
N SER A 74 6.48 24.45 1.78
CA SER A 74 7.18 25.59 1.18
C SER A 74 8.65 25.53 1.54
N THR A 75 9.50 26.07 0.66
CA THR A 75 10.92 26.14 0.87
C THR A 75 11.35 27.61 0.81
N THR A 76 12.03 28.06 1.84
CA THR A 76 12.54 29.42 1.91
C THR A 76 14.05 29.39 2.06
N PHE A 77 14.74 30.16 1.24
CA PHE A 77 16.19 30.29 1.32
C PHE A 77 16.55 31.58 2.03
N LYS A 78 17.38 31.46 3.06
CA LYS A 78 17.89 32.61 3.77
C LYS A 78 19.25 32.98 3.20
N ARG A 79 19.37 34.22 2.72
CA ARG A 79 20.64 34.74 2.19
C ARG A 79 21.54 35.16 3.33
N ILE A 80 22.78 34.73 3.28
CA ILE A 80 23.81 35.10 4.27
C ILE A 80 24.85 35.92 3.54
N ASP A 81 24.95 37.18 3.92
CA ASP A 81 25.98 38.11 3.41
C ASP A 81 27.20 38.13 4.29
#